data_178ba4b21515bd7a3a0c66994d62ddf1
#
_entry.id   178ba4b21515bd7a3a0c66994d62ddf1
#
_cell.length_a   1.000
_cell.length_b   1.000
_cell.length_c   1.000
_cell.angle_alpha   90.00
_cell.angle_beta   90.00
_cell.angle_gamma   90.00
#
_symmetry.space_group_name_H-M   'P 1'
#
loop_
_entity.id
_entity.type
_entity.pdbx_description
1 polymer ?
#
loop_
_entity_poly.entity_id
_entity_poly.type
_entity_poly.pdbx_seq_one_letter_code
_entity_poly.pdbx_strand_id
1 'polypeptide(L)'
;MMGNVAEAIPPFERFYVEHRDEVLGYLRRLLGQRAEDAWQETFLRALRAYNRLQHARNLRSWVFTIATNVAMDELRAKPQPPVDGVPVTELRRDAFRELEHLTGDLPPTERAAVVLRYGYDLSYAAIGAALGSSEQAARQATSFGVRRLRRRMQ
;
A
#
# COMPACT_ATOMS: atom_id res chain seq x y z
N MET A 1 -14.12 -31.36 -8.94
CA MET A 1 -13.59 -31.49 -8.86
C MET A 1 -12.50 -31.00 -9.21
N MET A 2 -12.12 -30.83 -9.90
CA MET A 2 -11.05 -30.42 -10.20
C MET A 2 -10.80 -29.05 -10.12
N GLY A 3 -11.48 -28.11 -10.13
CA GLY A 3 -11.23 -26.72 -10.07
C GLY A 3 -10.47 -26.25 -8.89
N ASN A 4 -10.34 -27.07 -7.90
CA ASN A 4 -9.71 -26.59 -6.73
C ASN A 4 -8.22 -26.48 -6.79
N VAL A 5 -7.61 -27.04 -7.80
CA VAL A 5 -6.17 -26.97 -7.90
C VAL A 5 -5.73 -25.54 -8.11
N ALA A 6 -6.50 -24.76 -8.86
CA ALA A 6 -6.13 -23.39 -9.13
C ALA A 6 -6.29 -22.51 -7.90
N GLU A 7 -7.00 -22.99 -6.91
CA GLU A 7 -7.21 -22.19 -5.72
C GLU A 7 -6.36 -22.68 -4.56
N ALA A 8 -5.42 -23.56 -4.80
CA ALA A 8 -4.58 -24.05 -3.73
C ALA A 8 -3.70 -22.93 -3.21
N ILE A 9 -3.63 -22.80 -1.90
CA ILE A 9 -2.84 -21.76 -1.28
C ILE A 9 -1.38 -22.17 -1.32
N PRO A 10 -0.50 -21.35 -1.89
CA PRO A 10 0.92 -21.72 -1.97
C PRO A 10 1.56 -21.69 -0.58
N PRO A 11 2.71 -22.32 -0.43
CA PRO A 11 3.44 -22.20 0.83
C PRO A 11 3.78 -20.75 1.12
N PHE A 12 3.85 -20.40 2.39
CA PHE A 12 4.10 -19.02 2.79
C PHE A 12 5.38 -18.47 2.17
N GLU A 13 6.42 -19.29 2.06
CA GLU A 13 7.69 -18.82 1.49
C GLU A 13 7.53 -18.33 0.05
N ARG A 14 6.70 -19.00 -0.72
CA ARG A 14 6.47 -18.58 -2.10
C ARG A 14 5.69 -17.28 -2.12
N PHE A 15 4.66 -17.17 -1.29
CA PHE A 15 3.88 -15.96 -1.18
C PHE A 15 4.79 -14.79 -0.76
N TYR A 16 5.65 -15.02 0.20
CA TYR A 16 6.54 -13.99 0.70
C TYR A 16 7.48 -13.50 -0.41
N VAL A 17 8.11 -14.42 -1.11
CA VAL A 17 9.05 -14.05 -2.17
C VAL A 17 8.34 -13.29 -3.28
N GLU A 18 7.12 -13.67 -3.57
CA GLU A 18 6.38 -13.04 -4.65
C GLU A 18 5.98 -11.61 -4.32
N HIS A 19 5.65 -11.31 -3.08
CA HIS A 19 5.08 -10.02 -2.74
C HIS A 19 5.97 -9.09 -1.90
N ARG A 20 7.08 -9.59 -1.41
CA ARG A 20 7.87 -8.82 -0.44
C ARG A 20 8.38 -7.50 -0.99
N ASP A 21 8.82 -7.47 -2.24
CA ASP A 21 9.43 -6.26 -2.79
C ASP A 21 8.38 -5.20 -3.08
N GLU A 22 7.24 -5.59 -3.61
CA GLU A 22 6.23 -4.61 -3.93
C GLU A 22 5.58 -4.06 -2.65
N VAL A 23 5.45 -4.87 -1.61
CA VAL A 23 4.92 -4.39 -0.34
C VAL A 23 5.90 -3.41 0.30
N LEU A 24 7.19 -3.69 0.24
CA LEU A 24 8.18 -2.78 0.79
C LEU A 24 8.15 -1.45 0.05
N GLY A 25 8.07 -1.49 -1.28
CA GLY A 25 7.99 -0.29 -2.08
C GLY A 25 6.77 0.56 -1.73
N TYR A 26 5.64 -0.09 -1.52
CA TYR A 26 4.41 0.59 -1.12
C TYR A 26 4.58 1.25 0.24
N LEU A 27 5.11 0.52 1.21
CA LEU A 27 5.29 1.07 2.55
C LEU A 27 6.29 2.23 2.56
N ARG A 28 7.31 2.17 1.71
CA ARG A 28 8.25 3.28 1.60
C ARG A 28 7.57 4.55 1.11
N ARG A 29 6.60 4.41 0.21
CA ARG A 29 5.88 5.58 -0.29
C ARG A 29 4.96 6.17 0.77
N LEU A 30 4.53 5.38 1.72
CA LEU A 30 3.67 5.90 2.78
C LEU A 30 4.45 6.34 4.01
N LEU A 31 5.53 5.66 4.35
CA LEU A 31 6.20 5.84 5.63
C LEU A 31 7.66 6.28 5.55
N GLY A 32 8.23 6.29 4.39
CA GLY A 32 9.63 6.69 4.22
C GLY A 32 10.58 5.77 4.97
N GLN A 33 11.37 6.32 5.86
CA GLN A 33 12.38 5.54 6.56
C GLN A 33 11.82 4.57 7.57
N ARG A 34 10.55 4.70 7.92
CA ARG A 34 9.93 3.76 8.86
C ARG A 34 9.35 2.54 8.17
N ALA A 35 9.56 2.41 6.88
CA ALA A 35 8.91 1.36 6.10
C ALA A 35 9.38 -0.03 6.48
N GLU A 36 10.63 -0.19 6.83
CA GLU A 36 11.14 -1.54 7.07
C GLU A 36 10.51 -2.19 8.30
N ASP A 37 10.31 -1.43 9.37
CA ASP A 37 9.66 -1.98 10.54
C ASP A 37 8.20 -2.31 10.23
N ALA A 38 7.53 -1.47 9.46
CA ALA A 38 6.15 -1.73 9.06
C ALA A 38 6.07 -2.94 8.14
N TRP A 39 7.07 -3.12 7.28
CA TRP A 39 7.15 -4.25 6.37
C TRP A 39 7.31 -5.55 7.16
N GLN A 40 8.17 -5.56 8.17
CA GLN A 40 8.33 -6.74 9.01
C GLN A 40 7.04 -7.05 9.76
N GLU A 41 6.39 -6.03 10.30
CA GLU A 41 5.12 -6.24 11.00
C GLU A 41 4.05 -6.78 10.06
N THR A 42 4.02 -6.29 8.83
CA THR A 42 3.06 -6.75 7.82
C THR A 42 3.22 -8.24 7.59
N PHE A 43 4.44 -8.70 7.37
CA PHE A 43 4.66 -10.11 7.06
C PHE A 43 4.55 -11.01 8.29
N LEU A 44 4.78 -10.47 9.49
CA LEU A 44 4.48 -11.22 10.71
C LEU A 44 2.97 -11.42 10.86
N ARG A 45 2.17 -10.38 10.60
CA ARG A 45 0.72 -10.52 10.64
C ARG A 45 0.24 -11.48 9.57
N ALA A 46 0.83 -11.40 8.39
CA ALA A 46 0.47 -12.28 7.29
C ALA A 46 0.78 -13.74 7.66
N LEU A 47 1.92 -13.98 8.26
CA LEU A 47 2.30 -15.33 8.66
C LEU A 47 1.32 -15.89 9.69
N ARG A 48 0.94 -15.08 10.67
CA ARG A 48 0.01 -15.53 11.69
C ARG A 48 -1.36 -15.84 11.12
N ALA A 49 -1.78 -15.10 10.11
CA ALA A 49 -3.10 -15.28 9.52
C ALA A 49 -3.13 -16.27 8.38
N TYR A 50 -1.97 -16.67 7.90
CA TYR A 50 -1.88 -17.47 6.67
C TYR A 50 -2.58 -18.81 6.82
N ASN A 51 -2.49 -19.42 7.98
CA ASN A 51 -3.12 -20.71 8.20
C ASN A 51 -4.62 -20.65 8.16
N ARG A 52 -5.22 -19.47 8.33
CA ARG A 52 -6.67 -19.35 8.33
C ARG A 52 -7.24 -18.98 6.98
N LEU A 53 -6.38 -18.82 5.97
CA LEU A 53 -6.88 -18.51 4.65
C LEU A 53 -7.63 -19.70 4.09
N GLN A 54 -8.74 -19.42 3.44
CA GLN A 54 -9.56 -20.46 2.88
C GLN A 54 -9.40 -20.60 1.38
N HIS A 55 -8.79 -19.64 0.74
CA HIS A 55 -8.56 -19.70 -0.70
C HIS A 55 -7.39 -18.80 -1.05
N ALA A 56 -6.85 -18.98 -2.24
CA ALA A 56 -5.71 -18.22 -2.70
C ALA A 56 -6.10 -17.02 -3.56
N ARG A 57 -7.39 -16.73 -3.68
CA ARG A 57 -7.80 -15.64 -4.53
C ARG A 57 -7.41 -14.30 -3.93
N ASN A 58 -6.86 -13.44 -4.74
CA ASN A 58 -6.53 -12.10 -4.31
C ASN A 58 -5.55 -12.02 -3.15
N LEU A 59 -4.56 -12.89 -3.12
CA LEU A 59 -3.53 -12.81 -2.08
C LEU A 59 -2.79 -11.49 -2.12
N ARG A 60 -2.63 -10.93 -3.31
CA ARG A 60 -1.98 -9.64 -3.46
C ARG A 60 -2.80 -8.55 -2.76
N SER A 61 -4.10 -8.49 -3.01
CA SER A 61 -4.95 -7.52 -2.31
C SER A 61 -4.97 -7.76 -0.81
N TRP A 62 -4.94 -9.02 -0.42
CA TRP A 62 -4.96 -9.39 0.99
C TRP A 62 -3.75 -8.84 1.72
N VAL A 63 -2.55 -8.99 1.15
CA VAL A 63 -1.36 -8.50 1.82
C VAL A 63 -1.28 -6.98 1.77
N PHE A 64 -1.77 -6.35 0.70
CA PHE A 64 -1.82 -4.89 0.66
C PHE A 64 -2.81 -4.35 1.71
N THR A 65 -3.85 -5.09 2.03
CA THR A 65 -4.76 -4.70 3.11
C THR A 65 -4.03 -4.72 4.45
N ILE A 66 -3.26 -5.78 4.73
CA ILE A 66 -2.49 -5.85 5.96
C ILE A 66 -1.48 -4.70 6.03
N ALA A 67 -0.77 -4.47 4.93
CA ALA A 67 0.24 -3.42 4.89
C ALA A 67 -0.38 -2.04 5.10
N THR A 68 -1.55 -1.80 4.52
CA THR A 68 -2.22 -0.52 4.68
C THR A 68 -2.66 -0.32 6.13
N ASN A 69 -3.16 -1.38 6.77
CA ASN A 69 -3.55 -1.28 8.17
C ASN A 69 -2.35 -0.97 9.05
N VAL A 70 -1.23 -1.61 8.81
CA VAL A 70 -0.01 -1.33 9.58
C VAL A 70 0.43 0.12 9.36
N ALA A 71 0.41 0.57 8.11
CA ALA A 71 0.84 1.94 7.80
C ALA A 71 -0.06 2.98 8.43
N MET A 72 -1.38 2.76 8.38
CA MET A 72 -2.32 3.72 8.95
C MET A 72 -2.17 3.79 10.47
N ASP A 73 -1.94 2.65 11.12
CA ASP A 73 -1.69 2.62 12.54
C ASP A 73 -0.41 3.39 12.88
N GLU A 74 0.62 3.20 12.10
CA GLU A 74 1.88 3.88 12.33
C GLU A 74 1.74 5.38 12.14
N LEU A 75 1.00 5.83 11.14
CA LEU A 75 0.81 7.25 10.90
C LEU A 75 -0.06 7.90 11.98
N ARG A 76 -1.02 7.16 12.54
CA ARG A 76 -1.79 7.71 13.63
C ARG A 76 -0.97 7.86 14.90
N ALA A 77 -0.07 6.92 15.15
CA ALA A 77 0.76 6.98 16.34
C ALA A 77 1.86 8.03 16.20
N LYS A 78 2.46 8.13 15.02
CA LYS A 78 3.54 9.07 14.78
C LYS A 78 3.35 9.69 13.42
N PRO A 79 2.70 10.83 13.32
CA PRO A 79 2.51 11.46 12.02
C PRO A 79 3.85 11.70 11.34
N GLN A 80 3.88 11.46 10.06
CA GLN A 80 5.09 11.63 9.30
C GLN A 80 5.37 13.10 9.14
N PRO A 81 6.57 13.57 9.44
CA PRO A 81 6.87 14.97 9.27
C PRO A 81 6.89 15.32 7.78
N PRO A 82 6.71 16.59 7.46
CA PRO A 82 6.79 17.02 6.06
C PRO A 82 8.13 16.63 5.49
N VAL A 83 8.15 16.33 4.23
CA VAL A 83 9.35 15.86 3.59
C VAL A 83 10.21 17.02 3.17
N ASP A 84 10.34 18.02 3.97
CA ASP A 84 11.12 19.16 3.63
C ASP A 84 12.57 18.87 3.79
N GLY A 85 13.37 19.29 2.91
CA GLY A 85 14.82 19.19 3.09
C GLY A 85 15.43 17.85 2.78
N VAL A 86 14.70 16.98 2.16
CA VAL A 86 15.31 15.74 1.74
C VAL A 86 16.21 16.04 0.58
N PRO A 87 17.48 15.73 0.65
CA PRO A 87 18.38 16.01 -0.44
C PRO A 87 17.95 15.24 -1.66
N VAL A 88 17.90 15.93 -2.75
CA VAL A 88 17.43 15.29 -3.92
C VAL A 88 18.58 14.82 -4.68
N THR A 89 19.45 14.08 -4.10
CA THR A 89 20.60 13.70 -4.80
C THR A 89 20.36 12.69 -5.79
N GLU A 90 19.39 11.90 -5.65
CA GLU A 90 19.26 10.97 -6.57
C GLU A 90 18.14 11.15 -7.40
N LEU A 91 18.13 12.02 -8.19
CA LEU A 91 17.03 12.29 -8.90
C LEU A 91 16.61 11.32 -9.83
N ARG A 92 17.32 10.50 -10.21
CA ARG A 92 17.02 9.72 -11.13
C ARG A 92 16.03 8.93 -10.93
N ARG A 93 15.42 8.94 -10.28
CA ARG A 93 14.60 8.19 -10.03
C ARG A 93 13.59 8.14 -10.89
N ASP A 94 12.80 7.67 -10.85
CA ASP A 94 11.84 7.27 -11.69
C ASP A 94 10.56 7.91 -11.35
N ALA A 95 9.51 7.62 -12.03
CA ALA A 95 8.19 8.13 -11.81
C ALA A 95 7.69 7.83 -10.44
N PHE A 96 8.13 6.73 -9.86
CA PHE A 96 7.70 6.39 -8.55
C PHE A 96 8.22 7.37 -7.52
N ARG A 97 9.45 7.87 -7.66
CA ARG A 97 9.94 8.82 -6.73
C ARG A 97 9.23 10.12 -6.87
N GLU A 98 8.88 10.49 -8.08
CA GLU A 98 8.12 11.65 -8.26
C GLU A 98 6.77 11.52 -7.63
N LEU A 99 6.11 10.37 -7.77
CA LEU A 99 4.82 10.12 -7.16
C LEU A 99 4.94 10.21 -5.64
N GLU A 100 6.00 9.66 -5.08
CA GLU A 100 6.22 9.70 -3.66
C GLU A 100 6.34 11.14 -3.18
N HIS A 101 7.08 11.96 -3.88
CA HIS A 101 7.26 13.35 -3.53
C HIS A 101 5.96 14.12 -3.63
N LEU A 102 5.20 13.88 -4.67
CA LEU A 102 3.96 14.59 -4.88
C LEU A 102 2.89 14.20 -3.86
N THR A 103 2.86 12.93 -3.46
CA THR A 103 1.80 12.49 -2.56
C THR A 103 2.14 12.68 -1.09
N GLY A 104 3.37 13.08 -0.78
CA GLY A 104 3.81 13.16 0.62
C GLY A 104 3.00 14.08 1.49
N ASP A 105 2.35 15.11 0.91
CA ASP A 105 1.56 16.04 1.68
C ASP A 105 0.09 15.72 1.71
N LEU A 106 -0.34 14.66 1.06
CA LEU A 106 -1.74 14.31 1.08
C LEU A 106 -2.10 13.71 2.44
N PRO A 107 -3.33 13.90 2.89
CA PRO A 107 -3.77 13.18 4.09
C PRO A 107 -3.56 11.69 3.92
N PRO A 108 -3.30 10.94 4.99
CA PRO A 108 -2.91 9.53 4.85
C PRO A 108 -3.87 8.67 4.03
N THR A 109 -5.16 8.84 4.22
CA THR A 109 -6.14 8.04 3.47
C THR A 109 -6.09 8.35 1.98
N GLU A 110 -5.99 9.63 1.63
CA GLU A 110 -5.91 10.03 0.22
C GLU A 110 -4.59 9.57 -0.37
N ARG A 111 -3.51 9.68 0.38
CA ARG A 111 -2.20 9.24 -0.09
C ARG A 111 -2.23 7.76 -0.40
N ALA A 112 -2.74 6.95 0.53
CA ALA A 112 -2.81 5.51 0.31
C ALA A 112 -3.67 5.18 -0.90
N ALA A 113 -4.82 5.84 -1.04
CA ALA A 113 -5.72 5.55 -2.16
C ALA A 113 -5.06 5.86 -3.50
N VAL A 114 -4.40 7.01 -3.61
CA VAL A 114 -3.75 7.41 -4.85
C VAL A 114 -2.60 6.47 -5.18
N VAL A 115 -1.79 6.14 -4.18
CA VAL A 115 -0.64 5.27 -4.42
C VAL A 115 -1.10 3.86 -4.80
N LEU A 116 -2.12 3.33 -4.13
CA LEU A 116 -2.61 2.00 -4.45
C LEU A 116 -3.22 1.96 -5.84
N ARG A 117 -3.93 3.01 -6.23
CA ARG A 117 -4.60 3.02 -7.52
C ARG A 117 -3.61 3.23 -8.67
N TYR A 118 -2.75 4.21 -8.55
CA TYR A 118 -1.87 4.57 -9.68
C TYR A 118 -0.49 3.95 -9.58
N GLY A 119 -0.05 3.57 -8.40
CA GLY A 119 1.25 2.92 -8.25
C GLY A 119 1.18 1.41 -8.33
N TYR A 120 0.08 0.82 -7.91
CA TYR A 120 -0.04 -0.64 -7.83
C TYR A 120 -1.28 -1.18 -8.52
N ASP A 121 -2.05 -0.32 -9.15
CA ASP A 121 -3.17 -0.72 -10.01
C ASP A 121 -4.22 -1.57 -9.29
N LEU A 122 -4.47 -1.29 -8.02
CA LEU A 122 -5.53 -1.98 -7.31
C LEU A 122 -6.90 -1.44 -7.74
N SER A 123 -7.90 -2.30 -7.68
CA SER A 123 -9.27 -1.87 -7.96
C SER A 123 -9.78 -1.02 -6.80
N TYR A 124 -10.80 -0.21 -7.05
CA TYR A 124 -11.37 0.59 -5.98
C TYR A 124 -12.00 -0.29 -4.90
N ALA A 125 -12.51 -1.47 -5.26
CA ALA A 125 -13.01 -2.39 -4.27
C ALA A 125 -11.88 -2.87 -3.35
N ALA A 126 -10.73 -3.18 -3.91
CA ALA A 126 -9.57 -3.61 -3.13
C ALA A 126 -9.05 -2.48 -2.26
N ILE A 127 -9.04 -1.25 -2.79
CA ILE A 127 -8.60 -0.08 -2.04
C ILE A 127 -9.56 0.16 -0.87
N GLY A 128 -10.84 0.06 -1.11
CA GLY A 128 -11.83 0.22 -0.05
C GLY A 128 -11.61 -0.79 1.06
N ALA A 129 -11.38 -2.05 0.69
CA ALA A 129 -11.10 -3.07 1.68
C ALA A 129 -9.83 -2.77 2.47
N ALA A 130 -8.80 -2.31 1.78
CA ALA A 130 -7.53 -1.99 2.45
C ALA A 130 -7.70 -0.84 3.44
N LEU A 131 -8.56 0.13 3.12
CA LEU A 131 -8.76 1.28 3.98
C LEU A 131 -9.88 1.08 5.00
N GLY A 132 -10.51 -0.08 5.01
CA GLY A 132 -11.61 -0.34 5.92
C GLY A 132 -12.85 0.46 5.55
N SER A 133 -13.06 0.71 4.27
CA SER A 133 -14.18 1.53 3.81
C SER A 133 -14.80 0.89 2.56
N SER A 134 -15.69 1.61 1.90
CA SER A 134 -16.39 1.09 0.75
C SER A 134 -15.65 1.40 -0.54
N GLU A 135 -16.06 0.76 -1.60
CA GLU A 135 -15.53 1.04 -2.92
C GLU A 135 -15.80 2.50 -3.29
N GLN A 136 -16.97 3.02 -2.94
CA GLN A 136 -17.29 4.39 -3.26
C GLN A 136 -16.43 5.36 -2.47
N ALA A 137 -16.16 5.07 -1.20
CA ALA A 137 -15.28 5.90 -0.41
C ALA A 137 -13.86 5.89 -0.97
N ALA A 138 -13.43 4.76 -1.52
CA ALA A 138 -12.12 4.67 -2.16
C ALA A 138 -12.06 5.54 -3.41
N ARG A 139 -13.12 5.56 -4.21
CA ARG A 139 -13.17 6.43 -5.38
C ARG A 139 -13.10 7.89 -4.96
N GLN A 140 -13.80 8.26 -3.92
CA GLN A 140 -13.79 9.63 -3.43
C GLN A 140 -12.44 10.04 -2.91
N ALA A 141 -11.80 9.18 -2.12
CA ALA A 141 -10.48 9.49 -1.57
C ALA A 141 -9.47 9.68 -2.70
N THR A 142 -9.53 8.83 -3.72
CA THR A 142 -8.64 8.94 -4.86
C THR A 142 -8.90 10.24 -5.62
N SER A 143 -10.17 10.58 -5.82
CA SER A 143 -10.52 11.79 -6.52
C SER A 143 -10.06 13.03 -5.79
N PHE A 144 -10.26 13.09 -4.47
CA PHE A 144 -9.79 14.22 -3.68
C PHE A 144 -8.27 14.33 -3.72
N GLY A 145 -7.58 13.20 -3.62
CA GLY A 145 -6.14 13.20 -3.69
C GLY A 145 -5.62 13.73 -5.02
N VAL A 146 -6.24 13.30 -6.11
CA VAL A 146 -5.85 13.75 -7.44
C VAL A 146 -6.10 15.26 -7.59
N ARG A 147 -7.23 15.75 -7.06
CA ARG A 147 -7.50 17.17 -7.15
C ARG A 147 -6.49 18.00 -6.39
N ARG A 148 -6.07 17.53 -5.20
CA ARG A 148 -5.05 18.24 -4.44
C ARG A 148 -3.74 18.28 -5.19
N LEU A 149 -3.39 17.17 -5.82
CA LEU A 149 -2.16 17.11 -6.60
C LEU A 149 -2.22 18.07 -7.80
N ARG A 150 -3.35 18.11 -8.48
CA ARG A 150 -3.48 19.01 -9.61
C ARG A 150 -3.35 20.47 -9.21
N ARG A 151 -3.90 20.82 -8.06
CA ARG A 151 -3.78 22.20 -7.60
C ARG A 151 -2.34 22.58 -7.32
N ARG A 152 -1.55 21.62 -6.83
CA ARG A 152 -0.18 21.94 -6.59
C ARG A 152 0.62 22.08 -7.82
N MET A 153 0.24 21.44 -8.90
CA MET A 153 0.99 21.48 -10.14
C MET A 153 0.68 22.72 -10.97
N GLN A 154 -0.24 23.56 -10.55
CA GLN A 154 -0.56 24.79 -11.28
C GLN A 154 0.23 26.01 -10.78
#